data_34f6522798f1c580e3e63aa21d0baec2
#
_entry.id   34f6522798f1c580e3e63aa21d0baec2
#
_cell.length_a   1.000
_cell.length_b   1.000
_cell.length_c   1.000
_cell.angle_alpha   90.00
_cell.angle_beta   90.00
_cell.angle_gamma   90.00
#
_symmetry.space_group_name_H-M   'P 1'
#
loop_
_entity.id
_entity.type
_entity.pdbx_description
1 polymer ?
#
loop_
_entity_poly.entity_id
_entity_poly.type
_entity_poly.pdbx_seq_one_letter_code
_entity_poly.pdbx_strand_id
1 'polypeptide(L)'
;TGSVQLSFTTDVYKYAVFYAVCAEQNKYGKLQNYMCDTDPTVTMRLSAYSNFSDGEKPEAPDTGLKLIKLEKGTDTPLSGAIFEVVDPDGATVGTFATGSDGTVTIPLTLAGNYTVYERVAPLNHLLSDTPAQNVRVEYGEVAELTCWNEPYGTLRIEKLSDTGAHLPGAMVQIKHIESGVTYTAETNFAGYAIFDNIKPGAYEIKEITAPSGWLKDDATY
;
A
#
# COMPACT_ATOMS: atom_id res chain seq x y z
N THR A 1 -47.03 6.31 29.48
CA THR A 1 -45.80 5.52 29.23
C THR A 1 -46.19 4.34 28.37
N GLY A 2 -45.94 4.43 27.06
CA GLY A 2 -46.08 3.33 26.12
C GLY A 2 -44.70 2.77 25.84
N SER A 3 -44.56 1.45 25.87
CA SER A 3 -43.37 0.75 25.35
C SER A 3 -43.65 0.31 23.92
N VAL A 4 -42.74 0.57 23.04
CA VAL A 4 -42.73 0.01 21.68
C VAL A 4 -41.71 -1.11 21.68
N GLN A 5 -42.13 -2.32 21.36
CA GLN A 5 -41.25 -3.46 21.18
C GLN A 5 -40.97 -3.60 19.69
N LEU A 6 -39.71 -3.45 19.32
CA LEU A 6 -39.27 -3.73 17.97
C LEU A 6 -38.49 -5.05 17.99
N SER A 7 -38.90 -6.00 17.16
CA SER A 7 -38.20 -7.27 17.00
C SER A 7 -37.58 -7.33 15.59
N PHE A 8 -36.33 -7.70 15.53
CA PHE A 8 -35.62 -7.90 14.25
C PHE A 8 -35.06 -9.30 14.21
N THR A 9 -35.17 -9.92 13.05
CA THR A 9 -34.46 -11.16 12.76
C THR A 9 -33.38 -10.82 11.73
N THR A 10 -32.10 -11.01 12.09
CA THR A 10 -31.02 -10.87 11.12
C THR A 10 -30.27 -12.19 11.06
N ASP A 11 -30.12 -12.72 9.87
CA ASP A 11 -29.35 -13.94 9.61
C ASP A 11 -27.85 -13.72 9.51
N VAL A 12 -27.40 -12.47 9.63
CA VAL A 12 -25.99 -12.09 9.55
C VAL A 12 -25.75 -10.95 10.54
N TYR A 13 -24.62 -10.97 11.25
CA TYR A 13 -24.14 -9.88 12.10
C TYR A 13 -23.82 -8.64 11.24
N LYS A 14 -24.88 -7.93 10.83
CA LYS A 14 -24.73 -6.61 10.22
C LYS A 14 -25.04 -5.59 11.29
N TYR A 15 -24.20 -4.56 11.41
CA TYR A 15 -24.46 -3.42 12.25
C TYR A 15 -25.79 -2.81 11.83
N ALA A 16 -26.78 -2.90 12.69
CA ALA A 16 -27.98 -2.12 12.53
C ALA A 16 -27.72 -0.77 13.20
N VAL A 17 -27.60 0.29 12.44
CA VAL A 17 -27.65 1.64 12.97
C VAL A 17 -29.12 1.92 13.25
N PHE A 18 -29.47 1.88 14.53
CA PHE A 18 -30.82 2.22 14.96
C PHE A 18 -30.94 3.74 15.08
N TYR A 19 -31.68 4.35 14.19
CA TYR A 19 -32.23 5.67 14.41
C TYR A 19 -33.47 5.52 15.30
N ALA A 20 -33.32 5.74 16.60
CA ALA A 20 -34.47 5.80 17.46
C ALA A 20 -35.11 7.17 17.29
N VAL A 21 -36.26 7.19 16.68
CA VAL A 21 -37.10 8.37 16.65
C VAL A 21 -37.96 8.34 17.93
N CYS A 22 -37.64 9.19 18.89
CA CYS A 22 -38.52 9.40 20.01
C CYS A 22 -39.68 10.27 19.55
N ALA A 23 -40.86 9.72 19.54
CA ALA A 23 -42.10 10.48 19.34
C ALA A 23 -42.71 10.81 20.70
N GLU A 24 -42.76 12.07 21.06
CA GLU A 24 -43.48 12.55 22.21
C GLU A 24 -44.83 13.13 21.74
N GLN A 25 -45.89 12.73 22.44
CA GLN A 25 -47.20 13.28 22.18
C GLN A 25 -47.31 14.64 22.87
N ASN A 26 -47.47 15.71 22.10
CA ASN A 26 -47.64 17.02 22.67
C ASN A 26 -49.00 17.12 23.43
N LYS A 27 -49.18 18.19 24.18
CA LYS A 27 -50.39 18.44 25.00
C LYS A 27 -51.70 18.44 24.19
N TYR A 28 -51.63 18.44 22.88
CA TYR A 28 -52.77 18.37 21.95
C TYR A 28 -52.95 17.00 21.29
N GLY A 29 -52.21 15.99 21.73
CA GLY A 29 -52.31 14.63 21.22
C GLY A 29 -51.63 14.40 19.86
N LYS A 30 -50.86 15.37 19.33
CA LYS A 30 -50.11 15.19 18.10
C LYS A 30 -48.72 14.65 18.40
N LEU A 31 -48.33 13.63 17.64
CA LEU A 31 -46.95 13.09 17.63
C LEU A 31 -46.01 14.13 17.04
N GLN A 32 -44.97 14.49 17.79
CA GLN A 32 -43.88 15.31 17.30
C GLN A 32 -42.65 14.39 17.18
N ASN A 33 -42.04 14.43 16.00
CA ASN A 33 -40.77 13.74 15.77
C ASN A 33 -39.64 14.65 16.25
N TYR A 34 -38.95 14.23 17.29
CA TYR A 34 -37.69 14.84 17.71
C TYR A 34 -36.55 13.98 17.25
N MET A 35 -35.60 14.57 16.53
CA MET A 35 -34.29 13.95 16.38
C MET A 35 -33.59 14.04 17.73
N CYS A 36 -33.17 12.92 18.29
CA CYS A 36 -32.64 12.80 19.66
C CYS A 36 -31.31 13.52 19.91
N ASP A 37 -30.90 14.41 19.04
CA ASP A 37 -29.56 14.98 19.04
C ASP A 37 -29.39 16.22 19.91
N THR A 38 -30.47 16.76 20.51
CA THR A 38 -30.41 18.07 21.19
C THR A 38 -31.04 18.17 22.58
N ASP A 39 -31.70 17.12 23.08
CA ASP A 39 -32.27 17.15 24.42
C ASP A 39 -31.57 16.19 25.39
N PRO A 40 -30.74 16.71 26.32
CA PRO A 40 -29.99 15.89 27.28
C PRO A 40 -30.89 15.20 28.31
N THR A 41 -32.20 15.46 28.32
CA THR A 41 -33.13 14.88 29.27
C THR A 41 -33.77 13.56 28.79
N VAL A 42 -33.58 13.18 27.52
CA VAL A 42 -34.12 11.92 27.00
C VAL A 42 -33.08 10.81 27.15
N THR A 43 -33.14 10.10 28.28
CA THR A 43 -32.34 8.89 28.45
C THR A 43 -33.06 7.71 27.79
N MET A 44 -32.65 7.32 26.59
CA MET A 44 -33.09 6.06 26.02
C MET A 44 -32.29 4.92 26.64
N ARG A 45 -32.95 4.07 27.43
CA ARG A 45 -32.41 2.75 27.75
C ARG A 45 -32.83 1.80 26.66
N LEU A 46 -31.94 1.55 25.70
CA LEU A 46 -32.00 0.37 24.86
C LEU A 46 -31.63 -0.82 25.75
N SER A 47 -32.63 -1.48 26.31
CA SER A 47 -32.44 -2.83 26.83
C SER A 47 -32.44 -3.75 25.65
N ALA A 48 -31.31 -3.93 24.98
CA ALA A 48 -31.13 -5.07 24.11
C ALA A 48 -31.12 -6.30 25.01
N TYR A 49 -32.24 -6.95 25.14
CA TYR A 49 -32.27 -8.31 25.65
C TYR A 49 -31.70 -9.19 24.58
N SER A 50 -30.39 -9.27 24.57
CA SER A 50 -29.76 -10.43 23.97
C SER A 50 -29.93 -11.57 24.97
N ASN A 51 -30.32 -12.74 24.54
CA ASN A 51 -30.19 -13.99 25.28
C ASN A 51 -28.70 -14.39 25.40
N PHE A 52 -27.81 -13.42 25.60
CA PHE A 52 -26.42 -13.66 25.90
C PHE A 52 -26.32 -13.95 27.40
N SER A 53 -26.20 -15.23 27.73
CA SER A 53 -25.66 -15.60 29.02
C SER A 53 -24.23 -15.06 29.06
N ASP A 54 -23.90 -14.36 30.19
CA ASP A 54 -22.54 -14.04 30.60
C ASP A 54 -21.83 -12.80 30.03
N GLY A 55 -22.54 -11.74 29.70
CA GLY A 55 -21.97 -10.39 29.83
C GLY A 55 -20.77 -10.02 28.94
N GLU A 56 -20.27 -10.88 28.08
CA GLU A 56 -19.29 -10.48 27.07
C GLU A 56 -20.02 -9.76 25.94
N LYS A 57 -19.75 -8.48 25.84
CA LYS A 57 -20.07 -7.68 24.67
C LYS A 57 -19.36 -8.36 23.49
N PRO A 58 -20.09 -8.88 22.47
CA PRO A 58 -19.41 -9.36 21.28
C PRO A 58 -18.54 -8.21 20.77
N GLU A 59 -17.24 -8.45 20.66
CA GLU A 59 -16.36 -7.51 19.96
C GLU A 59 -16.94 -7.31 18.56
N ALA A 60 -17.11 -6.05 18.20
CA ALA A 60 -17.48 -5.74 16.82
C ALA A 60 -16.37 -6.34 15.96
N PRO A 61 -16.72 -7.17 14.96
CA PRO A 61 -15.70 -7.73 14.09
C PRO A 61 -14.85 -6.61 13.51
N ASP A 62 -13.54 -6.80 13.53
CA ASP A 62 -12.59 -5.80 13.09
C ASP A 62 -12.82 -5.49 11.61
N THR A 63 -13.15 -4.24 11.32
CA THR A 63 -13.14 -3.73 9.96
C THR A 63 -11.76 -3.15 9.70
N GLY A 64 -11.10 -3.58 8.64
CA GLY A 64 -9.75 -3.15 8.41
C GLY A 64 -9.23 -3.43 7.02
N LEU A 65 -7.99 -3.01 6.81
CA LEU A 65 -7.21 -3.29 5.61
C LEU A 65 -5.83 -3.78 6.04
N LYS A 66 -5.43 -4.95 5.56
CA LYS A 66 -4.08 -5.48 5.70
C LYS A 66 -3.34 -5.32 4.38
N LEU A 67 -2.27 -4.55 4.40
CA LEU A 67 -1.36 -4.42 3.28
C LEU A 67 -0.23 -5.44 3.44
N ILE A 68 0.10 -6.11 2.33
CA ILE A 68 1.15 -7.12 2.25
C ILE A 68 2.12 -6.66 1.17
N LYS A 69 3.38 -6.46 1.53
CA LYS A 69 4.43 -5.99 0.63
C LYS A 69 5.45 -7.08 0.38
N LEU A 70 5.62 -7.45 -0.89
CA LEU A 70 6.48 -8.54 -1.31
C LEU A 70 7.44 -8.09 -2.41
N GLU A 71 8.59 -8.78 -2.50
CA GLU A 71 9.51 -8.67 -3.63
C GLU A 71 8.97 -9.46 -4.82
N LYS A 72 8.94 -8.81 -5.98
CA LYS A 72 8.48 -9.42 -7.22
C LYS A 72 9.42 -10.56 -7.65
N GLY A 73 8.84 -11.72 -7.87
CA GLY A 73 9.55 -12.91 -8.35
C GLY A 73 10.08 -13.84 -7.25
N THR A 74 10.16 -13.40 -5.99
CA THR A 74 10.61 -14.22 -4.86
C THR A 74 9.55 -14.36 -3.78
N ASP A 75 8.56 -13.44 -3.74
CA ASP A 75 7.56 -13.28 -2.69
C ASP A 75 8.18 -13.07 -1.29
N THR A 76 9.42 -12.56 -1.24
CA THR A 76 10.07 -12.19 0.01
C THR A 76 9.37 -10.98 0.62
N PRO A 77 8.99 -11.01 1.93
CA PRO A 77 8.38 -9.87 2.61
C PRO A 77 9.29 -8.64 2.65
N LEU A 78 8.73 -7.46 2.37
CA LEU A 78 9.46 -6.20 2.32
C LEU A 78 9.00 -5.21 3.39
N SER A 79 9.93 -4.80 4.26
CA SER A 79 9.69 -3.78 5.29
C SER A 79 9.96 -2.37 4.79
N GLY A 80 9.32 -1.38 5.42
CA GLY A 80 9.61 0.03 5.21
C GLY A 80 8.97 0.66 3.96
N ALA A 81 8.11 -0.05 3.23
CA ALA A 81 7.23 0.57 2.26
C ALA A 81 6.26 1.52 2.97
N ILE A 82 6.08 2.74 2.45
CA ILE A 82 5.13 3.70 3.01
C ILE A 82 3.94 3.86 2.08
N PHE A 83 2.76 3.61 2.63
CA PHE A 83 1.49 3.73 1.94
C PHE A 83 0.65 4.87 2.51
N GLU A 84 0.04 5.67 1.65
CA GLU A 84 -1.06 6.56 1.99
C GLU A 84 -2.37 5.87 1.63
N VAL A 85 -3.31 5.88 2.57
CA VAL A 85 -4.64 5.29 2.39
C VAL A 85 -5.68 6.40 2.35
N VAL A 86 -6.52 6.36 1.33
CA VAL A 86 -7.63 7.30 1.11
C VAL A 86 -8.94 6.53 1.20
N ASP A 87 -9.89 7.07 1.94
CA ASP A 87 -11.19 6.47 2.19
C ASP A 87 -12.17 6.64 1.01
N PRO A 88 -13.37 6.02 1.07
CA PRO A 88 -14.38 6.15 0.01
C PRO A 88 -14.89 7.57 -0.25
N ASP A 89 -14.75 8.46 0.74
CA ASP A 89 -15.19 9.87 0.64
C ASP A 89 -14.06 10.78 0.10
N GLY A 90 -12.88 10.21 -0.14
CA GLY A 90 -11.70 10.91 -0.65
C GLY A 90 -10.85 11.58 0.42
N ALA A 91 -11.10 11.30 1.70
CA ALA A 91 -10.27 11.80 2.79
C ALA A 91 -9.08 10.87 3.07
N THR A 92 -7.93 11.44 3.41
CA THR A 92 -6.74 10.66 3.81
C THR A 92 -6.95 10.07 5.20
N VAL A 93 -6.96 8.74 5.29
CA VAL A 93 -6.97 7.99 6.55
C VAL A 93 -5.65 8.16 7.30
N GLY A 94 -4.54 8.08 6.56
CA GLY A 94 -3.20 8.23 7.11
C GLY A 94 -2.12 7.66 6.21
N THR A 95 -0.90 7.63 6.76
CA THR A 95 0.27 6.98 6.15
C THR A 95 0.77 5.86 7.04
N PHE A 96 1.09 4.71 6.43
CA PHE A 96 1.39 3.47 7.14
C PHE A 96 2.61 2.81 6.52
N ALA A 97 3.50 2.29 7.38
CA ALA A 97 4.71 1.60 6.95
C ALA A 97 4.61 0.10 7.20
N THR A 98 5.11 -0.71 6.27
CA THR A 98 5.18 -2.16 6.46
C THR A 98 6.25 -2.54 7.49
N GLY A 99 5.91 -3.49 8.36
CA GLY A 99 6.79 -4.06 9.38
C GLY A 99 7.82 -5.03 8.80
N SER A 100 8.59 -5.67 9.67
CA SER A 100 9.64 -6.64 9.29
C SER A 100 9.08 -7.90 8.60
N ASP A 101 7.81 -8.20 8.80
CA ASP A 101 7.07 -9.27 8.14
C ASP A 101 6.46 -8.85 6.79
N GLY A 102 6.77 -7.64 6.33
CA GLY A 102 6.22 -7.06 5.10
C GLY A 102 4.75 -6.65 5.20
N THR A 103 4.15 -6.61 6.40
CA THR A 103 2.73 -6.31 6.55
C THR A 103 2.46 -5.07 7.39
N VAL A 104 1.28 -4.47 7.19
CA VAL A 104 0.68 -3.50 8.11
C VAL A 104 -0.83 -3.67 8.09
N THR A 105 -1.45 -3.72 9.28
CA THR A 105 -2.91 -3.78 9.43
C THR A 105 -3.42 -2.43 9.91
N ILE A 106 -4.43 -1.92 9.22
CA ILE A 106 -5.01 -0.60 9.40
C ILE A 106 -6.45 -0.79 9.85
N PRO A 107 -6.79 -0.41 11.08
CA PRO A 107 -8.19 -0.41 11.52
C PRO A 107 -8.96 0.67 10.77
N LEU A 108 -10.15 0.32 10.27
CA LEU A 108 -11.02 1.19 9.50
C LEU A 108 -12.41 1.25 10.12
N THR A 109 -13.12 2.35 9.86
CA THR A 109 -14.47 2.57 10.41
C THR A 109 -15.57 2.56 9.35
N LEU A 110 -15.19 2.70 8.08
CA LEU A 110 -16.11 2.75 6.95
C LEU A 110 -15.90 1.55 6.05
N ALA A 111 -16.98 0.99 5.54
CA ALA A 111 -16.93 0.06 4.42
C ALA A 111 -16.96 0.85 3.10
N GLY A 112 -16.34 0.31 2.06
CA GLY A 112 -16.34 0.95 0.73
C GLY A 112 -15.04 0.72 -0.05
N ASN A 113 -14.85 1.50 -1.10
CA ASN A 113 -13.67 1.41 -1.95
C ASN A 113 -12.61 2.38 -1.44
N TYR A 114 -11.49 1.83 -1.00
CA TYR A 114 -10.31 2.59 -0.59
C TYR A 114 -9.30 2.66 -1.72
N THR A 115 -8.56 3.75 -1.78
CA THR A 115 -7.40 3.89 -2.68
C THR A 115 -6.13 3.89 -1.84
N VAL A 116 -5.20 3.00 -2.20
CA VAL A 116 -3.90 2.84 -1.54
C VAL A 116 -2.81 3.32 -2.47
N TYR A 117 -2.03 4.31 -2.04
CA TYR A 117 -0.90 4.86 -2.79
C TYR A 117 0.41 4.42 -2.15
N GLU A 118 1.28 3.75 -2.88
CA GLU A 118 2.66 3.60 -2.45
C GLU A 118 3.40 4.92 -2.64
N ARG A 119 3.84 5.54 -1.55
CA ARG A 119 4.57 6.83 -1.55
C ARG A 119 6.07 6.65 -1.46
N VAL A 120 6.52 5.59 -0.78
CA VAL A 120 7.95 5.25 -0.65
C VAL A 120 8.11 3.75 -0.83
N ALA A 121 8.98 3.35 -1.73
CA ALA A 121 9.36 1.95 -1.91
C ALA A 121 10.26 1.46 -0.76
N PRO A 122 10.30 0.16 -0.49
CA PRO A 122 11.30 -0.44 0.39
C PRO A 122 12.73 -0.13 -0.05
N LEU A 123 13.66 -0.20 0.89
CA LEU A 123 15.08 0.00 0.59
C LEU A 123 15.56 -0.95 -0.52
N ASN A 124 16.34 -0.43 -1.46
CA ASN A 124 16.87 -1.14 -2.62
C ASN A 124 15.82 -1.67 -3.63
N HIS A 125 14.61 -1.12 -3.58
CA HIS A 125 13.53 -1.46 -4.50
C HIS A 125 13.04 -0.24 -5.27
N LEU A 126 12.53 -0.50 -6.47
CA LEU A 126 11.87 0.51 -7.29
C LEU A 126 10.47 0.79 -6.76
N LEU A 127 10.05 2.06 -6.82
CA LEU A 127 8.65 2.39 -6.63
C LEU A 127 7.82 1.70 -7.72
N SER A 128 6.66 1.17 -7.34
CA SER A 128 5.77 0.50 -8.30
C SER A 128 5.36 1.43 -9.45
N ASP A 129 5.33 0.90 -10.68
CA ASP A 129 4.82 1.63 -11.85
C ASP A 129 3.29 1.87 -11.75
N THR A 130 2.59 1.12 -10.87
CA THR A 130 1.19 1.33 -10.52
C THR A 130 1.07 1.66 -9.03
N PRO A 131 1.47 2.88 -8.63
CA PRO A 131 1.55 3.24 -7.22
C PRO A 131 0.19 3.38 -6.53
N ALA A 132 -0.90 3.49 -7.30
CA ALA A 132 -2.26 3.58 -6.79
C ALA A 132 -3.02 2.28 -7.07
N GLN A 133 -3.61 1.69 -6.03
CA GLN A 133 -4.42 0.49 -6.11
C GLN A 133 -5.73 0.66 -5.35
N ASN A 134 -6.81 0.05 -5.84
CA ASN A 134 -8.11 0.10 -5.20
C ASN A 134 -8.39 -1.22 -4.48
N VAL A 135 -8.98 -1.13 -3.30
CA VAL A 135 -9.40 -2.28 -2.51
C VAL A 135 -10.77 -2.02 -1.89
N ARG A 136 -11.66 -3.01 -1.94
CA ARG A 136 -12.95 -2.95 -1.30
C ARG A 136 -12.88 -3.51 0.10
N VAL A 137 -13.37 -2.75 1.07
CA VAL A 137 -13.47 -3.15 2.47
C VAL A 137 -14.93 -3.31 2.83
N GLU A 138 -15.28 -4.42 3.47
CA GLU A 138 -16.63 -4.68 4.00
C GLU A 138 -16.63 -4.57 5.53
N TYR A 139 -17.79 -4.28 6.11
CA TYR A 139 -17.91 -4.22 7.57
C TYR A 139 -17.65 -5.59 8.21
N GLY A 140 -16.82 -5.59 9.25
CA GLY A 140 -16.52 -6.79 10.00
C GLY A 140 -15.54 -7.74 9.32
N GLU A 141 -14.82 -7.24 8.32
CA GLU A 141 -13.79 -7.99 7.61
C GLU A 141 -12.51 -7.19 7.51
N VAL A 142 -11.37 -7.88 7.53
CA VAL A 142 -10.07 -7.31 7.19
C VAL A 142 -9.77 -7.67 5.75
N ALA A 143 -9.93 -6.69 4.85
CA ALA A 143 -9.56 -6.87 3.44
C ALA A 143 -8.03 -6.97 3.31
N GLU A 144 -7.54 -7.78 2.40
CA GLU A 144 -6.10 -7.89 2.12
C GLU A 144 -5.75 -7.32 0.73
N LEU A 145 -4.66 -6.56 0.66
CA LEU A 145 -4.10 -6.06 -0.59
C LEU A 145 -2.61 -6.38 -0.63
N THR A 146 -2.22 -7.18 -1.64
CA THR A 146 -0.82 -7.51 -1.87
C THR A 146 -0.22 -6.59 -2.94
N CYS A 147 0.93 -6.01 -2.63
CA CYS A 147 1.68 -5.11 -3.50
C CYS A 147 3.11 -5.65 -3.69
N TRP A 148 3.66 -5.52 -4.89
CA TRP A 148 5.01 -5.98 -5.20
C TRP A 148 5.90 -4.83 -5.64
N ASN A 149 7.21 -4.89 -5.27
CA ASN A 149 8.25 -4.05 -5.87
C ASN A 149 9.35 -4.91 -6.49
N GLU A 150 9.93 -4.37 -7.54
CA GLU A 150 11.13 -4.95 -8.16
C GLU A 150 12.38 -4.46 -7.42
N PRO A 151 13.36 -5.34 -7.12
CA PRO A 151 14.65 -4.89 -6.61
C PRO A 151 15.41 -4.14 -7.71
N TYR A 152 16.30 -3.23 -7.31
CA TYR A 152 17.28 -2.68 -8.22
C TYR A 152 18.23 -3.77 -8.72
N GLY A 153 18.72 -3.61 -9.95
CA GLY A 153 19.73 -4.48 -10.55
C GLY A 153 21.16 -3.95 -10.39
N THR A 154 22.11 -4.83 -10.66
CA THR A 154 23.54 -4.49 -10.86
C THR A 154 23.97 -5.01 -12.22
N LEU A 155 24.63 -4.16 -13.01
CA LEU A 155 25.24 -4.57 -14.26
C LEU A 155 26.76 -4.39 -14.14
N ARG A 156 27.50 -5.44 -14.49
CA ARG A 156 28.96 -5.42 -14.54
C ARG A 156 29.43 -5.66 -15.97
N ILE A 157 30.21 -4.73 -16.48
CA ILE A 157 30.80 -4.80 -17.84
C ILE A 157 32.30 -4.96 -17.69
N GLU A 158 32.82 -5.99 -18.38
CA GLU A 158 34.25 -6.28 -18.43
C GLU A 158 34.85 -5.72 -19.72
N LYS A 159 35.91 -4.93 -19.56
CA LYS A 159 36.67 -4.40 -20.67
C LYS A 159 37.96 -5.19 -20.86
N LEU A 160 38.13 -5.81 -22.01
CA LEU A 160 39.29 -6.60 -22.37
C LEU A 160 39.99 -6.01 -23.58
N SER A 161 41.30 -6.27 -23.70
CA SER A 161 42.05 -6.12 -24.92
C SER A 161 41.76 -7.26 -25.89
N ASP A 162 42.27 -7.16 -27.11
CA ASP A 162 42.27 -8.24 -28.13
C ASP A 162 43.02 -9.51 -27.68
N THR A 163 43.94 -9.37 -26.74
CA THR A 163 44.67 -10.49 -26.12
C THR A 163 44.07 -11.04 -24.85
N GLY A 164 42.91 -10.48 -24.42
CA GLY A 164 42.21 -10.90 -23.23
C GLY A 164 42.72 -10.27 -21.91
N ALA A 165 43.58 -9.27 -21.97
CA ALA A 165 44.01 -8.54 -20.77
C ALA A 165 42.93 -7.56 -20.31
N HIS A 166 42.69 -7.50 -18.99
CA HIS A 166 41.78 -6.53 -18.39
C HIS A 166 42.28 -5.10 -18.57
N LEU A 167 41.38 -4.20 -18.98
CA LEU A 167 41.72 -2.81 -19.27
C LEU A 167 41.06 -1.86 -18.29
N PRO A 168 41.81 -1.26 -17.33
CA PRO A 168 41.30 -0.21 -16.45
C PRO A 168 41.28 1.14 -17.21
N GLY A 169 40.43 2.06 -16.73
CA GLY A 169 40.37 3.45 -17.19
C GLY A 169 39.52 3.67 -18.45
N ALA A 170 38.77 2.68 -18.89
CA ALA A 170 37.77 2.88 -19.95
C ALA A 170 36.50 3.54 -19.31
N MET A 171 35.99 4.60 -19.94
CA MET A 171 34.68 5.15 -19.58
C MET A 171 33.59 4.46 -20.40
N VAL A 172 32.71 3.77 -19.71
CA VAL A 172 31.57 3.05 -20.31
C VAL A 172 30.28 3.78 -19.96
N GLN A 173 29.40 3.90 -20.95
CA GLN A 173 28.03 4.38 -20.78
C GLN A 173 27.06 3.25 -21.04
N ILE A 174 26.04 3.15 -20.20
CA ILE A 174 24.85 2.34 -20.45
C ILE A 174 23.65 3.24 -20.56
N LYS A 175 22.71 2.88 -21.43
CA LYS A 175 21.42 3.57 -21.61
C LYS A 175 20.30 2.56 -21.51
N HIS A 176 19.42 2.73 -20.54
CA HIS A 176 18.22 1.90 -20.41
C HIS A 176 17.31 2.15 -21.61
N ILE A 177 16.97 1.11 -22.37
CA ILE A 177 16.29 1.27 -23.67
C ILE A 177 14.90 1.88 -23.50
N GLU A 178 14.13 1.38 -22.52
CA GLU A 178 12.75 1.80 -22.32
C GLU A 178 12.64 3.25 -21.76
N SER A 179 13.40 3.57 -20.71
CA SER A 179 13.32 4.88 -20.06
C SER A 179 14.25 5.94 -20.66
N GLY A 180 15.25 5.53 -21.44
CA GLY A 180 16.27 6.42 -21.97
C GLY A 180 17.29 6.94 -20.95
N VAL A 181 17.19 6.55 -19.68
CA VAL A 181 18.13 6.96 -18.63
C VAL A 181 19.52 6.41 -18.92
N THR A 182 20.54 7.26 -18.72
CA THR A 182 21.95 6.91 -18.96
C THR A 182 22.74 6.95 -17.67
N TYR A 183 23.71 6.01 -17.58
CA TYR A 183 24.68 5.94 -16.49
C TYR A 183 26.08 5.81 -17.10
N THR A 184 27.09 6.28 -16.39
CA THR A 184 28.50 6.16 -16.78
C THR A 184 29.33 5.62 -15.64
N ALA A 185 30.27 4.73 -15.95
CA ALA A 185 31.25 4.23 -15.00
C ALA A 185 32.59 4.00 -15.67
N GLU A 186 33.67 4.18 -14.91
CA GLU A 186 35.03 3.89 -15.35
C GLU A 186 35.40 2.46 -14.96
N THR A 187 36.12 1.74 -15.84
CA THR A 187 36.62 0.43 -15.51
C THR A 187 37.72 0.51 -14.43
N ASN A 188 37.56 -0.28 -13.39
CA ASN A 188 38.48 -0.37 -12.27
C ASN A 188 39.76 -1.12 -12.64
N PHE A 189 40.71 -1.31 -11.70
CA PHE A 189 41.98 -2.04 -11.93
C PHE A 189 41.79 -3.48 -12.40
N ALA A 190 40.63 -4.11 -12.14
CA ALA A 190 40.28 -5.42 -12.64
C ALA A 190 39.53 -5.40 -13.98
N GLY A 191 39.44 -4.23 -14.64
CA GLY A 191 38.80 -4.05 -15.93
C GLY A 191 37.26 -4.01 -15.91
N TYR A 192 36.64 -3.82 -14.74
CA TYR A 192 35.18 -3.81 -14.62
C TYR A 192 34.60 -2.43 -14.43
N ALA A 193 33.64 -2.03 -15.26
CA ALA A 193 32.69 -0.96 -14.99
C ALA A 193 31.46 -1.55 -14.29
N ILE A 194 31.09 -1.02 -13.12
CA ILE A 194 30.02 -1.52 -12.28
C ILE A 194 28.93 -0.46 -12.16
N PHE A 195 27.69 -0.86 -12.42
CA PHE A 195 26.50 -0.01 -12.32
C PHE A 195 25.54 -0.64 -11.33
N ASP A 196 25.50 -0.10 -10.12
CA ASP A 196 24.60 -0.56 -9.05
C ASP A 196 23.33 0.28 -9.02
N ASN A 197 22.28 -0.27 -8.42
CA ASN A 197 20.99 0.39 -8.23
C ASN A 197 20.36 0.93 -9.52
N ILE A 198 20.46 0.13 -10.58
CA ILE A 198 19.85 0.45 -11.86
C ILE A 198 18.51 -0.29 -12.03
N LYS A 199 17.58 0.31 -12.82
CA LYS A 199 16.31 -0.34 -13.15
C LYS A 199 16.56 -1.62 -13.93
N PRO A 200 15.95 -2.77 -13.60
CA PRO A 200 16.00 -3.96 -14.45
C PRO A 200 15.50 -3.68 -15.88
N GLY A 201 16.12 -4.31 -16.87
CA GLY A 201 15.71 -4.14 -18.26
C GLY A 201 16.85 -4.32 -19.26
N ALA A 202 16.62 -3.94 -20.50
CA ALA A 202 17.61 -3.98 -21.57
C ALA A 202 18.38 -2.65 -21.65
N TYR A 203 19.67 -2.76 -21.88
CA TYR A 203 20.59 -1.62 -21.96
C TYR A 203 21.38 -1.62 -23.27
N GLU A 204 21.53 -0.44 -23.84
CA GLU A 204 22.50 -0.14 -24.87
C GLU A 204 23.82 0.22 -24.19
N ILE A 205 24.95 -0.38 -24.63
CA ILE A 205 26.27 -0.17 -24.02
C ILE A 205 27.19 0.47 -25.01
N LYS A 206 27.93 1.50 -24.62
CA LYS A 206 28.94 2.19 -25.45
C LYS A 206 30.20 2.52 -24.64
N GLU A 207 31.34 2.36 -25.24
CA GLU A 207 32.57 2.98 -24.76
C GLU A 207 32.56 4.48 -25.09
N ILE A 208 32.72 5.33 -24.10
CA ILE A 208 32.79 6.79 -24.30
C ILE A 208 34.25 7.23 -24.49
N THR A 209 35.15 6.68 -23.67
CA THR A 209 36.59 6.99 -23.72
C THR A 209 37.38 5.69 -23.53
N ALA A 210 38.31 5.43 -24.43
CA ALA A 210 39.19 4.29 -24.28
C ALA A 210 40.23 4.50 -23.16
N PRO A 211 40.76 3.42 -22.59
CA PRO A 211 41.92 3.51 -21.69
C PRO A 211 43.13 4.14 -22.39
N SER A 212 44.02 4.75 -21.61
CA SER A 212 45.22 5.36 -22.16
C SER A 212 46.07 4.39 -22.95
N GLY A 213 46.41 4.77 -24.18
CA GLY A 213 47.20 3.94 -25.11
C GLY A 213 46.37 2.94 -25.93
N TRP A 214 45.02 2.95 -25.82
CA TRP A 214 44.14 2.08 -26.59
C TRP A 214 43.24 2.88 -27.52
N LEU A 215 42.81 2.25 -28.60
CA LEU A 215 41.80 2.80 -29.51
C LEU A 215 40.40 2.58 -28.89
N LYS A 216 39.55 3.59 -29.09
CA LYS A 216 38.17 3.52 -28.69
C LYS A 216 37.40 2.50 -29.54
N ASP A 217 36.57 1.71 -28.88
CA ASP A 217 35.56 0.87 -29.53
C ASP A 217 34.34 1.72 -29.84
N ASP A 218 34.03 1.91 -31.12
CA ASP A 218 32.85 2.68 -31.56
C ASP A 218 31.57 1.82 -31.71
N ALA A 219 31.66 0.53 -31.37
CA ALA A 219 30.50 -0.36 -31.40
C ALA A 219 29.48 0.01 -30.32
N THR A 220 28.24 -0.35 -30.60
CA THR A 220 27.12 -0.29 -29.66
C THR A 220 26.64 -1.71 -29.44
N TYR A 221 26.50 -2.11 -28.22
CA TYR A 221 26.08 -3.43 -27.78
C TYR A 221 24.70 -3.41 -27.14
#